data_dd0135de6a68adb7cac72fa436867b05
#
_entry.id   dd0135de6a68adb7cac72fa436867b05
#
_cell.length_a   1.000
_cell.length_b   1.000
_cell.length_c   1.000
_cell.angle_alpha   90.00
_cell.angle_beta   90.00
_cell.angle_gamma   90.00
#
_symmetry.space_group_name_H-M   'P 1'
#
loop_
_entity.id
_entity.type
_entity.pdbx_description
1 polymer ?
#
loop_
_entity_poly.entity_id
_entity_poly.type
_entity_poly.pdbx_seq_one_letter_code
_entity_poly.pdbx_strand_id
1 'polypeptide(L)'
;MKELKWNTDDPHALKLVFIAGNEPFNQGSVPYAEAIARGLERGITVNTIHCGNAGDSDTRLWKDGAKKGDGSFLNIDHNAAPPDPETPFDGELAKLSSSLNATYLAYGSPEVQAERLSKQERQDTLALKLSPAAAVGRASAKANKAAYSNTSWDLVDFYDRNGVQALGDLGTAGQLPKELEGKTAEEVEAIVKKKAEERGALQKKVKELDARRNEWLAKWKQQSASRDAKPNTLEDAIIQAVRQQASKKQFSFVEENETEGKDSPMNDRVKK
;
A
#
# COMPACT_ATOMS: atom_id res chain seq x y z
N MET A 1 14.35 6.44 13.03
CA MET A 1 15.32 7.20 12.20
C MET A 1 16.73 6.60 12.20
N LYS A 2 17.21 5.97 13.28
CA LYS A 2 18.56 5.37 13.30
C LYS A 2 18.74 4.18 12.35
N GLU A 3 17.69 3.43 12.11
CA GLU A 3 17.71 2.15 11.36
C GLU A 3 17.40 2.31 9.87
N LEU A 4 16.89 3.47 9.45
CA LEU A 4 16.62 3.74 8.06
C LEU A 4 17.89 4.25 7.36
N LYS A 5 18.16 3.69 6.19
CA LYS A 5 19.22 4.17 5.31
C LYS A 5 18.72 5.40 4.55
N TRP A 6 19.13 6.57 5.01
CA TRP A 6 18.83 7.83 4.35
C TRP A 6 19.90 8.18 3.33
N ASN A 7 19.51 8.76 2.21
CA ASN A 7 20.48 9.36 1.28
C ASN A 7 21.00 10.67 1.89
N THR A 8 22.12 10.57 2.63
CA THR A 8 22.74 11.72 3.31
C THR A 8 23.66 12.54 2.41
N ASP A 9 24.08 11.96 1.29
CA ASP A 9 25.13 12.53 0.43
C ASP A 9 24.56 13.50 -0.63
N ASP A 10 23.24 13.45 -0.85
CA ASP A 10 22.55 14.35 -1.76
C ASP A 10 21.83 15.47 -0.99
N PRO A 11 22.31 16.73 -1.07
CA PRO A 11 21.68 17.88 -0.42
C PRO A 11 20.32 18.23 -1.04
N HIS A 12 20.07 17.83 -2.29
CA HIS A 12 18.81 18.05 -2.99
C HIS A 12 17.78 16.97 -2.69
N ALA A 13 18.16 15.85 -2.09
CA ALA A 13 17.22 14.79 -1.73
C ALA A 13 16.12 15.29 -0.81
N LEU A 14 14.86 15.02 -1.18
CA LEU A 14 13.69 15.32 -0.35
C LEU A 14 13.51 14.19 0.67
N LYS A 15 13.78 14.50 1.95
CA LYS A 15 13.72 13.53 3.05
C LYS A 15 12.59 13.92 3.98
N LEU A 16 11.48 13.21 3.92
CA LEU A 16 10.27 13.52 4.67
C LEU A 16 9.87 12.36 5.59
N VAL A 17 9.43 12.71 6.77
CA VAL A 17 8.76 11.80 7.71
C VAL A 17 7.37 12.36 7.99
N PHE A 18 6.34 11.52 7.90
CA PHE A 18 5.00 11.80 8.36
C PHE A 18 4.70 10.92 9.56
N ILE A 19 4.30 11.55 10.67
CA ILE A 19 3.90 10.86 11.88
C ILE A 19 2.41 11.13 12.06
N ALA A 20 1.59 10.08 12.04
CA ALA A 20 0.15 10.16 12.20
C ALA A 20 -0.31 9.44 13.45
N GLY A 21 -1.27 10.01 14.17
CA GLY A 21 -1.87 9.39 15.35
C GLY A 21 -2.87 10.31 16.05
N ASN A 22 -3.51 9.76 17.08
CA ASN A 22 -4.51 10.44 17.89
C ASN A 22 -4.12 10.52 19.38
N GLU A 23 -3.00 9.92 19.75
CA GLU A 23 -2.49 9.93 21.12
C GLU A 23 -1.55 11.11 21.37
N PRO A 24 -1.21 11.44 22.62
CA PRO A 24 -0.26 12.50 22.92
C PRO A 24 1.08 12.28 22.21
N PHE A 25 1.59 13.31 21.52
CA PHE A 25 2.79 13.19 20.68
C PHE A 25 4.08 12.92 21.47
N ASN A 26 4.06 13.09 22.77
CA ASN A 26 5.18 12.87 23.70
C ASN A 26 5.18 11.48 24.33
N GLN A 27 4.45 10.53 23.78
CA GLN A 27 4.44 9.15 24.27
C GLN A 27 5.79 8.44 24.07
N GLY A 28 6.05 7.49 24.94
CA GLY A 28 7.22 6.61 24.89
C GLY A 28 8.46 7.15 25.60
N SER A 29 9.54 6.37 25.55
CA SER A 29 10.79 6.65 26.28
C SER A 29 11.75 7.57 25.53
N VAL A 30 11.50 7.84 24.25
CA VAL A 30 12.37 8.70 23.44
C VAL A 30 11.76 10.11 23.36
N PRO A 31 12.46 11.14 23.89
CA PRO A 31 12.01 12.52 23.77
C PRO A 31 11.89 12.92 22.29
N TYR A 32 10.68 13.21 21.84
CA TYR A 32 10.44 13.53 20.43
C TYR A 32 11.24 14.75 19.94
N ALA A 33 11.43 15.74 20.78
CA ALA A 33 12.19 16.95 20.44
C ALA A 33 13.64 16.64 20.07
N GLU A 34 14.31 15.75 20.84
CA GLU A 34 15.67 15.31 20.53
C GLU A 34 15.73 14.44 19.25
N ALA A 35 14.73 13.55 19.09
CA ALA A 35 14.66 12.71 17.90
C ALA A 35 14.47 13.54 16.63
N ILE A 36 13.64 14.58 16.69
CA ILE A 36 13.39 15.51 15.59
C ILE A 36 14.63 16.35 15.30
N ALA A 37 15.30 16.91 16.31
CA ALA A 37 16.54 17.69 16.14
C ALA A 37 17.62 16.89 15.41
N ARG A 38 17.86 15.63 15.81
CA ARG A 38 18.77 14.72 15.09
C ARG A 38 18.32 14.37 13.66
N GLY A 39 17.04 14.42 13.40
CA GLY A 39 16.50 14.29 12.04
C GLY A 39 16.83 15.49 11.17
N LEU A 40 16.62 16.70 11.69
CA LEU A 40 16.93 17.96 11.01
C LEU A 40 18.43 18.07 10.65
N GLU A 41 19.34 17.67 11.55
CA GLU A 41 20.79 17.64 11.30
C GLU A 41 21.13 16.79 10.06
N ARG A 42 20.27 15.85 9.68
CA ARG A 42 20.39 14.99 8.50
C ARG A 42 19.54 15.46 7.31
N GLY A 43 18.97 16.64 7.41
CA GLY A 43 18.10 17.22 6.39
C GLY A 43 16.75 16.52 6.27
N ILE A 44 16.25 15.87 7.34
CA ILE A 44 14.96 15.19 7.38
C ILE A 44 13.92 16.14 7.95
N THR A 45 12.90 16.47 7.18
CA THR A 45 11.73 17.24 7.62
C THR A 45 10.69 16.30 8.24
N VAL A 46 10.13 16.70 9.39
CA VAL A 46 9.14 15.91 10.12
C VAL A 46 7.78 16.59 10.10
N ASN A 47 6.83 15.99 9.40
CA ASN A 47 5.44 16.40 9.36
C ASN A 47 4.63 15.62 10.37
N THR A 48 3.63 16.25 10.97
CA THR A 48 2.75 15.60 11.93
C THR A 48 1.29 15.67 11.49
N ILE A 49 0.55 14.60 11.74
CA ILE A 49 -0.85 14.44 11.37
C ILE A 49 -1.62 14.02 12.61
N HIS A 50 -2.36 14.94 13.20
CA HIS A 50 -3.26 14.62 14.30
C HIS A 50 -4.58 14.08 13.75
N CYS A 51 -4.91 12.84 14.11
CA CYS A 51 -6.14 12.16 13.70
C CYS A 51 -7.18 12.26 14.80
N GLY A 52 -7.79 13.43 14.97
CA GLY A 52 -8.75 13.72 16.03
C GLY A 52 -9.38 15.08 15.83
N ASN A 53 -10.11 15.54 16.88
CA ASN A 53 -10.73 16.85 16.85
C ASN A 53 -9.64 17.95 16.93
N ALA A 54 -9.78 18.99 16.11
CA ALA A 54 -8.82 20.11 16.08
C ALA A 54 -8.71 20.88 17.43
N GLY A 55 -9.72 20.74 18.30
CA GLY A 55 -9.77 21.30 19.62
C GLY A 55 -9.16 20.45 20.74
N ASP A 56 -8.69 19.25 20.45
CA ASP A 56 -8.12 18.36 21.45
C ASP A 56 -6.86 18.96 22.08
N SER A 57 -6.68 18.74 23.39
CA SER A 57 -5.54 19.26 24.16
C SER A 57 -4.19 18.83 23.59
N ASP A 58 -4.13 17.64 23.02
CA ASP A 58 -2.91 17.03 22.46
C ASP A 58 -2.48 17.65 21.14
N THR A 59 -3.38 18.32 20.43
CA THR A 59 -3.10 19.05 19.17
C THR A 59 -1.91 20.00 19.31
N ARG A 60 -1.71 20.58 20.49
CA ARG A 60 -0.57 21.48 20.78
C ARG A 60 0.78 20.77 20.64
N LEU A 61 0.88 19.52 21.10
CA LEU A 61 2.12 18.73 21.02
C LEU A 61 2.41 18.30 19.58
N TRP A 62 1.40 17.97 18.82
CA TRP A 62 1.52 17.67 17.40
C TRP A 62 2.00 18.87 16.59
N LYS A 63 1.46 20.06 16.87
CA LYS A 63 1.90 21.34 16.28
C LYS A 63 3.36 21.65 16.64
N ASP A 64 3.74 21.42 17.89
CA ASP A 64 5.12 21.63 18.35
C ASP A 64 6.09 20.67 17.64
N GLY A 65 5.72 19.41 17.48
CA GLY A 65 6.49 18.43 16.74
C GLY A 65 6.75 18.85 15.29
N ALA A 66 5.70 19.27 14.57
CA ALA A 66 5.83 19.77 13.21
C ALA A 66 6.74 21.00 13.12
N LYS A 67 6.52 21.98 14.01
CA LYS A 67 7.33 23.21 14.08
C LYS A 67 8.81 22.91 14.32
N LYS A 68 9.11 22.02 15.25
CA LYS A 68 10.49 21.58 15.52
C LYS A 68 11.10 20.81 14.37
N GLY A 69 10.29 20.13 13.57
CA GLY A 69 10.69 19.34 12.41
C GLY A 69 10.78 20.10 11.09
N ASP A 70 10.65 21.43 11.08
CA ASP A 70 10.51 22.26 9.86
C ASP A 70 9.45 21.71 8.90
N GLY A 71 8.44 21.06 9.45
CA GLY A 71 7.37 20.39 8.73
C GLY A 71 6.01 21.07 8.87
N SER A 72 5.03 20.43 8.25
CA SER A 72 3.62 20.84 8.30
C SER A 72 2.87 20.08 9.39
N PHE A 73 2.02 20.78 10.13
CA PHE A 73 1.00 20.18 10.97
C PHE A 73 -0.28 20.03 10.18
N LEU A 74 -0.83 18.82 10.17
CA LEU A 74 -2.10 18.48 9.54
C LEU A 74 -3.05 17.96 10.61
N ASN A 75 -4.34 18.29 10.50
CA ASN A 75 -5.36 17.76 11.38
C ASN A 75 -6.47 17.13 10.53
N ILE A 76 -6.82 15.91 10.85
CA ILE A 76 -7.86 15.15 10.19
C ILE A 76 -8.85 14.70 11.24
N ASP A 77 -10.06 15.21 11.13
CA ASP A 77 -11.17 14.64 11.86
C ASP A 77 -11.63 13.36 11.16
N HIS A 78 -11.24 12.22 11.73
CA HIS A 78 -11.59 10.92 11.20
C HIS A 78 -13.11 10.64 11.21
N ASN A 79 -13.89 11.43 11.96
CA ASN A 79 -15.35 11.35 11.96
C ASN A 79 -15.98 12.24 10.88
N ALA A 80 -15.23 13.20 10.33
CA ALA A 80 -15.71 14.15 9.33
C ALA A 80 -15.33 13.76 7.88
N ALA A 81 -14.49 12.72 7.69
CA ALA A 81 -14.13 12.27 6.36
C ALA A 81 -15.38 11.73 5.64
N PRO A 82 -15.77 12.29 4.48
CA PRO A 82 -16.81 11.67 3.68
C PRO A 82 -16.35 10.27 3.30
N PRO A 83 -17.22 9.26 3.39
CA PRO A 83 -16.87 7.93 2.91
C PRO A 83 -16.47 8.01 1.44
N ASP A 84 -15.44 7.25 1.03
CA ASP A 84 -15.13 7.09 -0.39
C ASP A 84 -16.42 6.68 -1.11
N PRO A 85 -16.76 7.32 -2.23
CA PRO A 85 -17.97 6.96 -2.96
C PRO A 85 -17.86 5.52 -3.47
N GLU A 86 -18.96 4.80 -3.42
CA GLU A 86 -19.04 3.50 -4.08
C GLU A 86 -18.82 3.68 -5.58
N THR A 87 -17.97 2.84 -6.15
CA THR A 87 -17.68 2.89 -7.58
C THR A 87 -18.28 1.69 -8.31
N PRO A 88 -18.55 1.80 -9.62
CA PRO A 88 -19.06 0.67 -10.41
C PRO A 88 -18.12 -0.56 -10.44
N PHE A 89 -16.89 -0.43 -9.97
CA PHE A 89 -15.85 -1.47 -10.02
C PHE A 89 -15.71 -2.25 -8.70
N ASP A 90 -16.19 -1.71 -7.59
CA ASP A 90 -15.94 -2.22 -6.25
C ASP A 90 -16.46 -3.66 -6.06
N GLY A 91 -17.65 -3.94 -6.57
CA GLY A 91 -18.24 -5.28 -6.49
C GLY A 91 -17.46 -6.35 -7.27
N GLU A 92 -16.89 -6.00 -8.42
CA GLU A 92 -16.07 -6.93 -9.21
C GLU A 92 -14.70 -7.13 -8.57
N LEU A 93 -14.08 -6.09 -8.06
CA LEU A 93 -12.81 -6.16 -7.33
C LEU A 93 -12.93 -7.03 -6.08
N ALA A 94 -14.02 -6.92 -5.33
CA ALA A 94 -14.29 -7.79 -4.19
C ALA A 94 -14.43 -9.28 -4.59
N LYS A 95 -15.12 -9.57 -5.71
CA LYS A 95 -15.22 -10.94 -6.26
C LYS A 95 -13.86 -11.48 -6.68
N LEU A 96 -13.03 -10.67 -7.33
CA LEU A 96 -11.67 -11.06 -7.72
C LEU A 96 -10.78 -11.33 -6.50
N SER A 97 -10.94 -10.57 -5.40
CA SER A 97 -10.26 -10.85 -4.12
C SER A 97 -10.59 -12.24 -3.59
N SER A 98 -11.87 -12.63 -3.65
CA SER A 98 -12.31 -13.97 -3.24
C SER A 98 -11.79 -15.05 -4.20
N SER A 99 -11.78 -14.78 -5.51
CA SER A 99 -11.21 -15.69 -6.50
C SER A 99 -9.72 -15.92 -6.32
N LEU A 100 -8.97 -14.91 -5.89
CA LEU A 100 -7.56 -15.05 -5.52
C LEU A 100 -7.36 -16.04 -4.37
N ASN A 101 -8.30 -16.12 -3.40
CA ASN A 101 -8.20 -17.09 -2.31
C ASN A 101 -8.23 -18.54 -2.81
N ALA A 102 -8.99 -18.84 -3.87
CA ALA A 102 -9.05 -20.17 -4.47
C ALA A 102 -7.74 -20.59 -5.17
N THR A 103 -6.79 -19.68 -5.33
CA THR A 103 -5.47 -19.99 -5.91
C THR A 103 -4.41 -20.30 -4.88
N TYR A 104 -4.67 -20.10 -3.59
CA TYR A 104 -3.73 -20.45 -2.53
C TYR A 104 -3.76 -21.95 -2.24
N LEU A 105 -2.59 -22.52 -2.14
CA LEU A 105 -2.34 -23.93 -1.78
C LEU A 105 -1.55 -23.93 -0.46
N ALA A 106 -2.27 -23.96 0.64
CA ALA A 106 -1.62 -23.91 1.96
C ALA A 106 -0.85 -25.20 2.25
N TYR A 107 0.39 -25.07 2.70
CA TYR A 107 1.25 -26.18 3.13
C TYR A 107 1.61 -26.10 4.61
N GLY A 108 2.14 -27.19 5.17
CA GLY A 108 2.43 -27.37 6.59
C GLY A 108 1.52 -28.40 7.23
N SER A 109 1.41 -28.44 8.57
CA SER A 109 0.46 -29.35 9.22
C SER A 109 -1.00 -29.00 8.86
N PRO A 110 -1.94 -29.96 8.92
CA PRO A 110 -3.36 -29.69 8.61
C PRO A 110 -3.94 -28.52 9.40
N GLU A 111 -3.54 -28.34 10.65
CA GLU A 111 -3.99 -27.25 11.52
C GLU A 111 -3.48 -25.89 10.99
N VAL A 112 -2.22 -25.84 10.57
CA VAL A 112 -1.61 -24.62 9.98
C VAL A 112 -2.28 -24.28 8.67
N GLN A 113 -2.53 -25.26 7.81
CA GLN A 113 -3.23 -25.06 6.53
C GLN A 113 -4.63 -24.46 6.77
N ALA A 114 -5.42 -25.06 7.66
CA ALA A 114 -6.76 -24.60 8.01
C ALA A 114 -6.74 -23.18 8.62
N GLU A 115 -5.80 -22.91 9.53
CA GLU A 115 -5.65 -21.59 10.15
C GLU A 115 -5.35 -20.51 9.09
N ARG A 116 -4.42 -20.77 8.16
CA ARG A 116 -4.00 -19.79 7.15
C ARG A 116 -5.12 -19.47 6.18
N LEU A 117 -5.82 -20.47 5.66
CA LEU A 117 -6.97 -20.27 4.77
C LEU A 117 -8.12 -19.53 5.49
N SER A 118 -8.48 -19.96 6.70
CA SER A 118 -9.50 -19.28 7.50
C SER A 118 -9.14 -17.82 7.82
N LYS A 119 -7.85 -17.52 8.05
CA LYS A 119 -7.38 -16.15 8.25
C LYS A 119 -7.57 -15.27 7.01
N GLN A 120 -7.31 -15.81 5.82
CA GLN A 120 -7.55 -15.09 4.56
C GLN A 120 -9.03 -14.74 4.40
N GLU A 121 -9.93 -15.72 4.58
CA GLU A 121 -11.37 -15.51 4.48
C GLU A 121 -11.90 -14.49 5.49
N ARG A 122 -11.43 -14.57 6.73
CA ARG A 122 -11.81 -13.61 7.78
C ARG A 122 -11.37 -12.20 7.45
N GLN A 123 -10.15 -12.03 6.95
CA GLN A 123 -9.63 -10.71 6.57
C GLN A 123 -10.44 -10.11 5.41
N ASP A 124 -10.81 -10.90 4.42
CA ASP A 124 -11.63 -10.45 3.30
C ASP A 124 -13.05 -10.09 3.75
N THR A 125 -13.65 -10.94 4.60
CA THR A 125 -14.96 -10.69 5.19
C THR A 125 -14.98 -9.41 6.03
N LEU A 126 -13.93 -9.17 6.83
CA LEU A 126 -13.82 -7.96 7.64
C LEU A 126 -13.65 -6.72 6.76
N ALA A 127 -12.85 -6.80 5.70
CA ALA A 127 -12.68 -5.71 4.76
C ALA A 127 -14.01 -5.33 4.07
N LEU A 128 -14.78 -6.34 3.63
CA LEU A 128 -16.12 -6.13 3.05
C LEU A 128 -17.11 -5.49 4.05
N LYS A 129 -17.06 -5.90 5.31
CA LYS A 129 -17.92 -5.32 6.37
C LYS A 129 -17.52 -3.89 6.71
N LEU A 130 -16.26 -3.55 6.58
CA LEU A 130 -15.74 -2.21 6.90
C LEU A 130 -16.19 -1.19 5.86
N SER A 131 -15.87 -1.40 4.60
CA SER A 131 -16.32 -0.56 3.48
C SER A 131 -15.99 -1.21 2.13
N PRO A 132 -16.66 -0.84 1.03
CA PRO A 132 -16.26 -1.21 -0.33
C PRO A 132 -14.80 -0.83 -0.64
N ALA A 133 -14.36 0.36 -0.25
CA ALA A 133 -12.98 0.82 -0.42
C ALA A 133 -11.96 -0.08 0.30
N ALA A 134 -12.26 -0.55 1.52
CA ALA A 134 -11.40 -1.47 2.24
C ALA A 134 -11.29 -2.83 1.54
N ALA A 135 -12.40 -3.34 0.98
CA ALA A 135 -12.41 -4.57 0.19
C ALA A 135 -11.56 -4.44 -1.09
N VAL A 136 -11.66 -3.29 -1.77
CA VAL A 136 -10.82 -2.96 -2.94
C VAL A 136 -9.34 -2.88 -2.53
N GLY A 137 -9.01 -2.16 -1.48
CA GLY A 137 -7.62 -2.07 -0.98
C GLY A 137 -7.03 -3.44 -0.67
N ARG A 138 -7.85 -4.37 -0.14
CA ARG A 138 -7.46 -5.75 0.09
C ARG A 138 -7.19 -6.51 -1.21
N ALA A 139 -8.04 -6.34 -2.24
CA ALA A 139 -7.85 -6.94 -3.55
C ALA A 139 -6.55 -6.44 -4.22
N SER A 140 -6.33 -5.12 -4.21
CA SER A 140 -5.14 -4.48 -4.78
C SER A 140 -3.86 -4.90 -4.07
N ALA A 141 -3.88 -5.03 -2.72
CA ALA A 141 -2.76 -5.56 -1.96
C ALA A 141 -2.38 -6.99 -2.40
N LYS A 142 -3.37 -7.90 -2.51
CA LYS A 142 -3.15 -9.29 -2.98
C LYS A 142 -2.64 -9.36 -4.43
N ALA A 143 -2.98 -8.38 -5.26
CA ALA A 143 -2.51 -8.32 -6.64
C ALA A 143 -1.06 -7.82 -6.77
N ASN A 144 -0.48 -7.28 -5.70
CA ASN A 144 0.88 -6.76 -5.69
C ASN A 144 1.86 -7.79 -5.07
N LYS A 145 2.54 -8.57 -5.91
CA LYS A 145 3.52 -9.58 -5.47
C LYS A 145 4.64 -9.02 -4.57
N ALA A 146 5.04 -7.76 -4.76
CA ALA A 146 6.10 -7.15 -3.95
C ALA A 146 5.64 -6.82 -2.53
N ALA A 147 4.35 -6.50 -2.35
CA ALA A 147 3.76 -6.16 -1.06
C ALA A 147 3.11 -7.36 -0.37
N TYR A 148 2.72 -8.39 -1.11
CA TYR A 148 1.95 -9.52 -0.61
C TYR A 148 2.54 -10.85 -1.10
N SER A 149 3.38 -11.46 -0.27
CA SER A 149 4.01 -12.75 -0.50
C SER A 149 3.80 -13.68 0.69
N ASN A 150 3.40 -14.91 0.41
CA ASN A 150 3.02 -15.92 1.39
C ASN A 150 3.94 -17.16 1.34
N THR A 151 5.21 -16.96 1.04
CA THR A 151 6.21 -18.03 0.90
C THR A 151 6.32 -18.98 2.07
N SER A 152 5.86 -18.58 3.27
CA SER A 152 5.91 -19.39 4.49
C SER A 152 4.76 -20.38 4.64
N TRP A 153 3.72 -20.33 3.77
CA TRP A 153 2.55 -21.19 3.90
C TRP A 153 1.81 -21.47 2.58
N ASP A 154 2.11 -20.78 1.47
CA ASP A 154 1.48 -20.96 0.16
C ASP A 154 2.46 -21.59 -0.83
N LEU A 155 2.10 -22.71 -1.43
CA LEU A 155 2.98 -23.45 -2.34
C LEU A 155 3.33 -22.69 -3.61
N VAL A 156 2.45 -21.82 -4.10
CA VAL A 156 2.74 -21.04 -5.32
C VAL A 156 3.85 -20.04 -5.06
N ASP A 157 3.75 -19.27 -3.98
CA ASP A 157 4.79 -18.30 -3.61
C ASP A 157 6.06 -19.01 -3.14
N PHE A 158 5.93 -20.18 -2.51
CA PHE A 158 7.06 -21.01 -2.08
C PHE A 158 7.83 -21.54 -3.30
N TYR A 159 7.14 -22.07 -4.32
CA TYR A 159 7.72 -22.58 -5.53
C TYR A 159 8.46 -21.50 -6.33
N ASP A 160 7.85 -20.33 -6.49
CA ASP A 160 8.48 -19.18 -7.17
C ASP A 160 9.87 -18.83 -6.55
N ARG A 161 10.05 -19.09 -5.26
CA ARG A 161 11.28 -18.79 -4.54
C ARG A 161 12.28 -19.96 -4.47
N ASN A 162 11.79 -21.19 -4.31
CA ASN A 162 12.62 -22.35 -3.92
C ASN A 162 12.72 -23.44 -5.01
N GLY A 163 11.86 -23.40 -6.04
CA GLY A 163 11.87 -24.34 -7.15
C GLY A 163 11.27 -25.72 -6.84
N VAL A 164 11.33 -26.63 -7.82
CA VAL A 164 10.66 -27.95 -7.79
C VAL A 164 11.24 -28.90 -6.74
N GLN A 165 12.56 -28.88 -6.51
CA GLN A 165 13.19 -29.78 -5.54
C GLN A 165 12.60 -29.59 -4.14
N ALA A 166 12.37 -28.34 -3.74
CA ALA A 166 11.80 -28.03 -2.45
C ALA A 166 10.33 -28.49 -2.30
N LEU A 167 9.57 -28.64 -3.40
CA LEU A 167 8.24 -29.26 -3.38
C LEU A 167 8.32 -30.75 -3.04
N GLY A 168 9.32 -31.46 -3.54
CA GLY A 168 9.59 -32.87 -3.23
C GLY A 168 9.91 -33.05 -1.74
N ASP A 169 10.70 -32.15 -1.17
CA ASP A 169 11.05 -32.17 0.26
C ASP A 169 9.81 -31.98 1.14
N LEU A 170 8.89 -31.06 0.77
CA LEU A 170 7.60 -30.89 1.47
C LEU A 170 6.71 -32.13 1.36
N GLY A 171 6.71 -32.81 0.21
CA GLY A 171 6.00 -34.06 0.01
C GLY A 171 6.52 -35.18 0.90
N THR A 172 7.84 -35.34 0.97
CA THR A 172 8.49 -36.32 1.86
C THR A 172 8.24 -36.02 3.34
N ALA A 173 8.14 -34.74 3.70
CA ALA A 173 7.84 -34.33 5.07
C ALA A 173 6.34 -34.41 5.43
N GLY A 174 5.46 -34.83 4.51
CA GLY A 174 4.01 -34.88 4.74
C GLY A 174 3.36 -33.52 4.97
N GLN A 175 3.91 -32.47 4.35
CA GLN A 175 3.46 -31.07 4.54
C GLN A 175 2.62 -30.55 3.36
N LEU A 176 2.37 -31.36 2.35
CA LEU A 176 1.50 -30.99 1.24
C LEU A 176 0.03 -31.00 1.66
N PRO A 177 -0.81 -30.17 1.01
CA PRO A 177 -2.26 -30.24 1.22
C PRO A 177 -2.78 -31.61 0.76
N LYS A 178 -3.87 -32.08 1.41
CA LYS A 178 -4.44 -33.41 1.20
C LYS A 178 -4.67 -33.79 -0.27
N GLU A 179 -5.08 -32.84 -1.09
CA GLU A 179 -5.30 -33.02 -2.53
C GLU A 179 -4.02 -33.30 -3.33
N LEU A 180 -2.86 -33.04 -2.77
CA LEU A 180 -1.55 -33.25 -3.37
C LEU A 180 -0.77 -34.40 -2.74
N GLU A 181 -1.31 -35.05 -1.70
CA GLU A 181 -0.69 -36.20 -1.07
C GLU A 181 -0.51 -37.36 -2.08
N GLY A 182 0.63 -38.01 -1.99
CA GLY A 182 0.96 -39.17 -2.86
C GLY A 182 1.32 -38.82 -4.32
N LYS A 183 1.34 -37.53 -4.69
CA LYS A 183 1.78 -37.09 -6.03
C LYS A 183 3.30 -36.97 -6.08
N THR A 184 3.87 -37.18 -7.28
CA THR A 184 5.29 -36.89 -7.52
C THR A 184 5.58 -35.40 -7.49
N ALA A 185 6.85 -35.01 -7.34
CA ALA A 185 7.24 -33.59 -7.33
C ALA A 185 6.84 -32.88 -8.66
N GLU A 186 6.93 -33.59 -9.79
CA GLU A 186 6.57 -33.09 -11.11
C GLU A 186 5.05 -32.87 -11.24
N GLU A 187 4.25 -33.80 -10.69
CA GLU A 187 2.78 -33.65 -10.67
C GLU A 187 2.35 -32.50 -9.78
N VAL A 188 2.99 -32.31 -8.62
CA VAL A 188 2.76 -31.17 -7.74
C VAL A 188 3.16 -29.87 -8.44
N GLU A 189 4.33 -29.85 -9.10
CA GLU A 189 4.80 -28.70 -9.86
C GLU A 189 3.80 -28.28 -10.94
N ALA A 190 3.26 -29.23 -11.69
CA ALA A 190 2.28 -28.94 -12.74
C ALA A 190 1.01 -28.27 -12.18
N ILE A 191 0.54 -28.73 -11.02
CA ILE A 191 -0.62 -28.12 -10.34
C ILE A 191 -0.28 -26.73 -9.83
N VAL A 192 0.88 -26.56 -9.20
CA VAL A 192 1.36 -25.27 -8.68
C VAL A 192 1.52 -24.25 -9.81
N LYS A 193 2.12 -24.64 -10.95
CA LYS A 193 2.24 -23.77 -12.14
C LYS A 193 0.87 -23.34 -12.67
N LYS A 194 -0.08 -24.26 -12.78
CA LYS A 194 -1.44 -23.93 -13.19
C LYS A 194 -2.09 -22.91 -12.24
N LYS A 195 -1.93 -23.10 -10.92
CA LYS A 195 -2.43 -22.13 -9.92
C LYS A 195 -1.71 -20.78 -10.00
N ALA A 196 -0.42 -20.76 -10.32
CA ALA A 196 0.33 -19.53 -10.55
C ALA A 196 -0.18 -18.76 -11.77
N GLU A 197 -0.49 -19.45 -12.87
CA GLU A 197 -1.08 -18.86 -14.08
C GLU A 197 -2.48 -18.28 -13.79
N GLU A 198 -3.35 -19.05 -13.11
CA GLU A 198 -4.68 -18.60 -12.69
C GLU A 198 -4.55 -17.33 -11.82
N ARG A 199 -3.65 -17.33 -10.83
CA ARG A 199 -3.37 -16.20 -9.95
C ARG A 199 -2.88 -15.00 -10.72
N GLY A 200 -1.93 -15.19 -11.64
CA GLY A 200 -1.38 -14.12 -12.48
C GLY A 200 -2.45 -13.45 -13.33
N ALA A 201 -3.36 -14.23 -13.93
CA ALA A 201 -4.48 -13.71 -14.70
C ALA A 201 -5.46 -12.89 -13.83
N LEU A 202 -5.77 -13.36 -12.61
CA LEU A 202 -6.62 -12.63 -11.66
C LEU A 202 -5.95 -11.35 -11.19
N GLN A 203 -4.66 -11.38 -10.84
CA GLN A 203 -3.88 -10.22 -10.43
C GLN A 203 -3.84 -9.14 -11.52
N LYS A 204 -3.71 -9.54 -12.78
CA LYS A 204 -3.76 -8.62 -13.92
C LYS A 204 -5.12 -7.94 -14.01
N LYS A 205 -6.23 -8.70 -13.91
CA LYS A 205 -7.59 -8.14 -13.92
C LYS A 205 -7.81 -7.17 -12.77
N VAL A 206 -7.35 -7.49 -11.55
CA VAL A 206 -7.44 -6.58 -10.41
C VAL A 206 -6.73 -5.27 -10.71
N LYS A 207 -5.50 -5.31 -11.23
CA LYS A 207 -4.74 -4.08 -11.57
C LYS A 207 -5.43 -3.24 -12.63
N GLU A 208 -5.99 -3.87 -13.67
CA GLU A 208 -6.73 -3.17 -14.73
C GLU A 208 -8.00 -2.49 -14.21
N LEU A 209 -8.76 -3.19 -13.36
CA LEU A 209 -9.97 -2.62 -12.76
C LEU A 209 -9.65 -1.54 -11.72
N ASP A 210 -8.58 -1.70 -10.94
CA ASP A 210 -8.14 -0.71 -9.97
C ASP A 210 -7.70 0.58 -10.65
N ALA A 211 -6.98 0.49 -11.77
CA ALA A 211 -6.64 1.66 -12.58
C ALA A 211 -7.90 2.40 -13.08
N ARG A 212 -8.89 1.67 -13.62
CA ARG A 212 -10.17 2.26 -14.07
C ARG A 212 -10.96 2.88 -12.90
N ARG A 213 -10.92 2.25 -11.73
CA ARG A 213 -11.51 2.80 -10.50
C ARG A 213 -10.87 4.13 -10.13
N ASN A 214 -9.55 4.20 -10.15
CA ASN A 214 -8.79 5.39 -9.79
C ASN A 214 -9.07 6.54 -10.78
N GLU A 215 -9.17 6.27 -12.08
CA GLU A 215 -9.59 7.25 -13.08
C GLU A 215 -11.01 7.76 -12.81
N TRP A 216 -11.94 6.87 -12.48
CA TRP A 216 -13.31 7.24 -12.14
C TRP A 216 -13.36 8.13 -10.89
N LEU A 217 -12.62 7.78 -9.84
CA LEU A 217 -12.52 8.58 -8.61
C LEU A 217 -11.91 9.95 -8.87
N ALA A 218 -10.88 10.05 -9.72
CA ALA A 218 -10.29 11.31 -10.10
C ALA A 218 -11.31 12.23 -10.79
N LYS A 219 -12.08 11.69 -11.74
CA LYS A 219 -13.17 12.43 -12.41
C LYS A 219 -14.27 12.84 -11.42
N TRP A 220 -14.66 11.95 -10.54
CA TRP A 220 -15.67 12.24 -9.51
C TRP A 220 -15.19 13.35 -8.55
N LYS A 221 -13.92 13.30 -8.10
CA LYS A 221 -13.32 14.35 -7.27
C LYS A 221 -13.32 15.71 -8.00
N GLN A 222 -12.95 15.76 -9.29
CA GLN A 222 -12.99 16.99 -10.08
C GLN A 222 -14.40 17.58 -10.19
N GLN A 223 -15.41 16.73 -10.39
CA GLN A 223 -16.81 17.16 -10.49
C GLN A 223 -17.40 17.61 -9.16
N SER A 224 -16.92 17.00 -8.04
CA SER A 224 -17.41 17.27 -6.68
C SER A 224 -16.67 18.40 -5.98
N ALA A 225 -15.49 18.80 -6.50
CA ALA A 225 -14.70 19.88 -5.91
C ALA A 225 -15.37 21.22 -6.22
N SER A 226 -15.96 21.86 -5.20
CA SER A 226 -16.19 23.29 -5.23
C SER A 226 -14.83 24.00 -5.26
N ARG A 227 -14.65 25.05 -6.09
CA ARG A 227 -13.39 25.73 -6.35
C ARG A 227 -12.69 26.33 -5.09
N ASP A 228 -13.31 26.27 -3.92
CA ASP A 228 -12.82 26.82 -2.65
C ASP A 228 -12.64 25.78 -1.53
N ALA A 229 -12.65 24.48 -1.86
CA ALA A 229 -12.54 23.44 -0.85
C ALA A 229 -11.09 23.34 -0.32
N LYS A 230 -10.92 23.58 0.99
CA LYS A 230 -9.70 23.17 1.72
C LYS A 230 -9.47 21.67 1.50
N PRO A 231 -8.21 21.21 1.51
CA PRO A 231 -7.90 19.80 1.35
C PRO A 231 -8.73 19.00 2.37
N ASN A 232 -9.66 18.18 1.87
CA ASN A 232 -10.64 17.48 2.71
C ASN A 232 -10.18 16.05 3.05
N THR A 233 -9.11 15.58 2.44
CA THR A 233 -8.60 14.22 2.66
C THR A 233 -7.17 14.25 3.19
N LEU A 234 -6.78 13.18 3.88
CA LEU A 234 -5.39 12.95 4.29
C LEU A 234 -4.45 13.00 3.09
N GLU A 235 -4.86 12.41 1.97
CA GLU A 235 -4.10 12.37 0.73
C GLU A 235 -3.81 13.78 0.21
N ASP A 236 -4.85 14.62 0.08
CA ASP A 236 -4.70 16.00 -0.40
C ASP A 236 -3.76 16.80 0.51
N ALA A 237 -3.90 16.64 1.83
CA ALA A 237 -3.08 17.31 2.81
C ALA A 237 -1.61 16.87 2.74
N ILE A 238 -1.34 15.58 2.57
CA ILE A 238 0.03 15.04 2.37
C ILE A 238 0.62 15.55 1.07
N ILE A 239 -0.12 15.48 -0.04
CA ILE A 239 0.34 15.96 -1.36
C ILE A 239 0.68 17.44 -1.28
N GLN A 240 -0.17 18.25 -0.66
CA GLN A 240 0.09 19.67 -0.48
C GLN A 240 1.35 19.94 0.33
N ALA A 241 1.54 19.24 1.46
CA ALA A 241 2.74 19.36 2.29
C ALA A 241 4.00 18.95 1.53
N VAL A 242 3.95 17.83 0.78
CA VAL A 242 5.07 17.36 -0.05
C VAL A 242 5.42 18.38 -1.13
N ARG A 243 4.43 18.91 -1.88
CA ARG A 243 4.65 19.91 -2.93
C ARG A 243 5.28 21.18 -2.35
N GLN A 244 4.76 21.67 -1.22
CA GLN A 244 5.28 22.86 -0.55
C GLN A 244 6.74 22.68 -0.12
N GLN A 245 7.10 21.53 0.44
CA GLN A 245 8.46 21.26 0.92
C GLN A 245 9.43 20.97 -0.23
N ALA A 246 8.96 20.31 -1.28
CA ALA A 246 9.73 20.09 -2.49
C ALA A 246 10.04 21.40 -3.22
N SER A 247 9.08 22.33 -3.28
CA SER A 247 9.31 23.66 -3.85
C SER A 247 10.40 24.44 -3.12
N LYS A 248 10.51 24.33 -1.79
CA LYS A 248 11.62 24.92 -1.03
C LYS A 248 12.99 24.38 -1.45
N LYS A 249 13.03 23.17 -2.00
CA LYS A 249 14.25 22.50 -2.53
C LYS A 249 14.37 22.61 -4.05
N GLN A 250 13.65 23.54 -4.67
CA GLN A 250 13.69 23.83 -6.10
C GLN A 250 13.18 22.71 -7.02
N PHE A 251 12.38 21.79 -6.51
CA PHE A 251 11.63 20.87 -7.37
C PHE A 251 10.51 21.61 -8.07
N SER A 252 10.39 21.39 -9.38
CA SER A 252 9.26 21.85 -10.18
C SER A 252 8.30 20.70 -10.43
N PHE A 253 7.01 20.98 -10.34
CA PHE A 253 5.96 20.04 -10.70
C PHE A 253 5.40 20.45 -12.05
N VAL A 254 5.36 19.51 -12.99
CA VAL A 254 4.62 19.72 -14.24
C VAL A 254 3.14 19.59 -13.88
N GLU A 255 2.36 20.64 -14.07
CA GLU A 255 0.92 20.51 -14.08
C GLU A 255 0.58 19.66 -15.31
N GLU A 256 -0.02 18.50 -15.12
CA GLU A 256 -0.65 17.74 -16.20
C GLU A 256 -1.85 18.53 -16.71
N ASN A 257 -1.57 19.53 -17.52
CA ASN A 257 -2.58 20.10 -18.39
C ASN A 257 -2.89 19.03 -19.44
N GLU A 258 -4.15 18.69 -19.58
CA GLU A 258 -4.74 17.85 -20.62
C GLU A 258 -4.03 18.08 -21.97
N THR A 259 -3.09 17.24 -22.32
CA THR A 259 -2.68 17.12 -23.72
C THR A 259 -3.64 16.14 -24.36
N GLU A 260 -4.73 16.69 -24.91
CA GLU A 260 -5.40 16.13 -26.08
C GLU A 260 -4.34 15.62 -27.06
N GLY A 261 -4.60 14.41 -27.56
CA GLY A 261 -3.72 13.73 -28.49
C GLY A 261 -3.16 14.61 -29.61
N LYS A 262 -1.85 14.65 -29.66
CA LYS A 262 -1.12 14.87 -30.91
C LYS A 262 0.07 13.93 -30.92
N ASP A 263 -0.01 12.98 -31.83
CA ASP A 263 1.08 12.18 -32.33
C ASP A 263 2.36 13.02 -32.46
N SER A 264 3.43 12.60 -31.80
CA SER A 264 4.77 13.05 -32.14
C SER A 264 5.64 11.85 -32.43
N PRO A 265 6.34 11.84 -33.57
CA PRO A 265 7.08 10.68 -34.07
C PRO A 265 8.34 10.45 -33.24
N MET A 266 8.63 9.16 -33.03
CA MET A 266 9.92 8.66 -32.58
C MET A 266 11.06 9.41 -33.27
N ASN A 267 11.95 9.98 -32.50
CA ASN A 267 13.21 10.46 -33.04
C ASN A 267 14.35 9.68 -32.38
N ASP A 268 14.79 8.64 -33.10
CA ASP A 268 16.08 8.00 -32.94
C ASP A 268 17.19 9.05 -32.97
N ARG A 269 17.94 9.15 -31.90
CA ARG A 269 19.34 9.58 -31.96
C ARG A 269 20.14 9.04 -30.77
N VAL A 270 20.58 7.80 -30.90
CA VAL A 270 21.88 7.34 -30.37
C VAL A 270 22.93 7.73 -31.37
N LYS A 271 23.94 8.53 -30.95
CA LYS A 271 25.34 8.58 -31.44
C LYS A 271 26.00 9.84 -30.83
N LYS A 272 26.90 9.74 -29.96
CA LYS A 272 28.33 9.42 -29.81
C LYS A 272 28.72 9.65 -28.35
#